data_f74631f5f791459514dcde53343e0cec
#
_entry.id   f74631f5f791459514dcde53343e0cec
#
_cell.length_a   1.000
_cell.length_b   1.000
_cell.length_c   1.000
_cell.angle_alpha   90.00
_cell.angle_beta   90.00
_cell.angle_gamma   90.00
#
_symmetry.space_group_name_H-M   'P 1'
#
loop_
_entity.id
_entity.type
_entity.pdbx_description
1 polymer ?
#
loop_
_entity_poly.entity_id
_entity_poly.type
_entity_poly.pdbx_seq_one_letter_code
_entity_poly.pdbx_strand_id
1 'polypeptide(L)'
;MCRMAIYRGPSIPLYRVIYDSPHNFIKQAQKPKEMVAAPLNGDGFGLAWYNLSVSAEPALITSEKPLWHDINLPRISDKIFSGNIFMHVRAASPGLPVHQANAHPFQYKEHLFMHNGIVSDFRKGFMRSIREMIEDPFYENIQGTTDSEHIFALYLTIRQQNPKLDMVVAVEETFRRVNEIGFHFNTDLVLNMAFSDGKTTIITKYTNIEKCASLYYTTSSEHFPSGIVVASEKFDSSDLSWKEFPMNQMLVIDSDNRYSFREISNPFMKDGILNRQAKPSTLLA
;
A
#
# COMPACT_ATOMS: atom_id res chain seq x y z
N MET A 1 -5.08 -6.23 10.83
CA MET A 1 -4.44 -5.73 9.59
C MET A 1 -5.53 -5.25 8.64
N CYS A 2 -5.25 -4.21 7.88
CA CYS A 2 -6.16 -3.59 6.92
C CYS A 2 -6.47 -4.47 5.71
N ARG A 3 -7.35 -4.04 4.80
CA ARG A 3 -7.53 -4.60 3.46
C ARG A 3 -7.21 -3.51 2.44
N MET A 4 -6.52 -3.88 1.37
CA MET A 4 -6.26 -3.00 0.24
C MET A 4 -6.57 -3.69 -1.06
N ALA A 5 -6.93 -2.91 -2.08
CA ALA A 5 -7.09 -3.36 -3.45
C ALA A 5 -6.62 -2.29 -4.41
N ILE A 6 -5.93 -2.70 -5.47
CA ILE A 6 -5.44 -1.86 -6.55
C ILE A 6 -5.94 -2.46 -7.86
N TYR A 7 -6.49 -1.62 -8.74
CA TYR A 7 -6.85 -1.96 -10.10
C TYR A 7 -6.03 -1.16 -11.11
N ARG A 8 -5.51 -1.85 -12.12
CA ARG A 8 -4.86 -1.26 -13.29
C ARG A 8 -5.38 -1.94 -14.56
N GLY A 9 -5.83 -1.16 -15.54
CA GLY A 9 -6.35 -1.72 -16.78
C GLY A 9 -7.27 -0.79 -17.56
N PRO A 10 -8.13 -1.32 -18.43
CA PRO A 10 -9.18 -0.55 -19.11
C PRO A 10 -10.03 0.22 -18.09
N SER A 11 -10.53 1.40 -18.48
CA SER A 11 -11.36 2.23 -17.58
C SER A 11 -12.64 1.50 -17.18
N ILE A 12 -12.86 1.34 -15.88
CA ILE A 12 -14.05 0.72 -15.29
C ILE A 12 -14.70 1.65 -14.27
N PRO A 13 -16.01 1.52 -13.99
CA PRO A 13 -16.63 2.26 -12.90
C PRO A 13 -16.07 1.79 -11.54
N LEU A 14 -15.90 2.70 -10.58
CA LEU A 14 -15.49 2.36 -9.21
C LEU A 14 -16.44 1.31 -8.58
N TYR A 15 -17.72 1.35 -8.95
CA TYR A 15 -18.74 0.39 -8.53
C TYR A 15 -18.27 -1.06 -8.67
N ARG A 16 -17.57 -1.39 -9.76
CA ARG A 16 -17.10 -2.75 -10.04
C ARG A 16 -16.15 -3.26 -8.97
N VAL A 17 -15.25 -2.44 -8.49
CA VAL A 17 -14.30 -2.84 -7.43
C VAL A 17 -14.99 -2.88 -6.07
N ILE A 18 -15.90 -1.94 -5.80
CA ILE A 18 -16.53 -1.79 -4.48
C ILE A 18 -17.62 -2.85 -4.24
N TYR A 19 -18.47 -3.15 -5.25
CA TYR A 19 -19.75 -3.84 -5.05
C TYR A 19 -19.96 -5.10 -5.90
N ASP A 20 -19.34 -5.23 -7.08
CA ASP A 20 -19.79 -6.13 -8.16
C ASP A 20 -19.27 -7.57 -8.07
N SER A 21 -18.47 -7.96 -7.11
CA SER A 21 -17.94 -9.34 -7.04
C SER A 21 -18.51 -10.12 -5.87
N PRO A 22 -18.48 -11.47 -5.90
CA PRO A 22 -18.98 -12.33 -4.82
C PRO A 22 -18.36 -12.02 -3.45
N HIS A 23 -17.07 -11.64 -3.42
CA HIS A 23 -16.34 -11.22 -2.23
C HIS A 23 -15.77 -9.82 -2.45
N ASN A 24 -16.66 -8.88 -2.78
CA ASN A 24 -16.35 -7.48 -3.05
C ASN A 24 -15.74 -6.76 -1.84
N PHE A 25 -15.25 -5.54 -2.07
CA PHE A 25 -14.48 -4.83 -1.06
C PHE A 25 -15.28 -4.48 0.20
N ILE A 26 -16.61 -4.26 0.09
CA ILE A 26 -17.51 -4.12 1.25
C ILE A 26 -17.51 -5.40 2.09
N LYS A 27 -17.62 -6.57 1.45
CA LYS A 27 -17.61 -7.86 2.16
C LYS A 27 -16.26 -8.15 2.80
N GLN A 28 -15.14 -7.82 2.11
CA GLN A 28 -13.81 -7.91 2.68
C GLN A 28 -13.63 -7.00 3.91
N ALA A 29 -14.28 -5.83 3.93
CA ALA A 29 -14.27 -4.93 5.08
C ALA A 29 -15.08 -5.50 6.28
N GLN A 30 -16.27 -6.05 6.02
CA GLN A 30 -17.21 -6.52 7.04
C GLN A 30 -16.91 -7.94 7.55
N LYS A 31 -16.49 -8.83 6.66
CA LYS A 31 -16.24 -10.27 6.94
C LYS A 31 -15.00 -10.73 6.18
N PRO A 32 -13.81 -10.24 6.56
CA PRO A 32 -12.57 -10.72 5.95
C PRO A 32 -12.38 -12.21 6.21
N LYS A 33 -11.86 -12.94 5.22
CA LYS A 33 -11.63 -14.38 5.30
C LYS A 33 -10.23 -14.73 5.80
N GLU A 34 -9.27 -13.82 5.58
CA GLU A 34 -7.85 -14.06 5.84
C GLU A 34 -7.26 -13.13 6.89
N MET A 35 -8.11 -12.47 7.66
CA MET A 35 -7.69 -11.58 8.73
C MET A 35 -7.72 -12.30 10.08
N VAL A 36 -6.58 -12.32 10.77
CA VAL A 36 -6.43 -12.99 12.07
C VAL A 36 -6.61 -12.03 13.26
N ALA A 37 -6.33 -10.74 13.07
CA ALA A 37 -6.15 -9.79 14.17
C ALA A 37 -7.41 -9.00 14.57
N ALA A 38 -8.43 -8.93 13.72
CA ALA A 38 -9.67 -8.22 14.01
C ALA A 38 -10.84 -8.83 13.20
N PRO A 39 -12.08 -8.76 13.71
CA PRO A 39 -13.24 -9.36 13.03
C PRO A 39 -13.71 -8.57 11.82
N LEU A 40 -13.33 -7.29 11.68
CA LEU A 40 -13.75 -6.39 10.60
C LEU A 40 -12.77 -5.20 10.45
N ASN A 41 -12.92 -4.47 9.33
CA ASN A 41 -12.14 -3.25 9.03
C ASN A 41 -13.09 -2.03 9.05
N GLY A 42 -13.41 -1.53 10.23
CA GLY A 42 -14.39 -0.47 10.44
C GLY A 42 -13.82 0.88 10.87
N ASP A 43 -12.49 1.05 10.91
CA ASP A 43 -11.81 2.22 11.46
C ASP A 43 -11.40 3.24 10.39
N GLY A 44 -12.20 3.32 9.33
CA GLY A 44 -12.03 4.22 8.21
C GLY A 44 -11.78 3.53 6.88
N PHE A 45 -11.90 4.30 5.82
CA PHE A 45 -11.61 3.88 4.46
C PHE A 45 -11.01 5.00 3.63
N GLY A 46 -10.46 4.64 2.48
CA GLY A 46 -10.16 5.59 1.44
C GLY A 46 -10.17 4.97 0.05
N LEU A 47 -10.48 5.82 -0.90
CA LEU A 47 -10.54 5.56 -2.32
C LEU A 47 -9.76 6.63 -3.05
N ALA A 48 -8.92 6.24 -3.99
CA ALA A 48 -8.29 7.19 -4.89
C ALA A 48 -8.30 6.64 -6.32
N TRP A 49 -8.32 7.54 -7.29
CA TRP A 49 -8.26 7.20 -8.70
C TRP A 49 -7.61 8.30 -9.51
N TYR A 50 -7.01 7.92 -10.63
CA TYR A 50 -6.46 8.88 -11.56
C TYR A 50 -7.38 9.09 -12.75
N ASN A 51 -7.46 10.34 -13.19
CA ASN A 51 -8.00 10.73 -14.49
C ASN A 51 -6.99 11.67 -15.16
N LEU A 52 -6.00 11.07 -15.81
CA LEU A 52 -4.87 11.80 -16.40
C LEU A 52 -5.27 12.73 -17.57
N SER A 53 -6.51 12.61 -18.09
CA SER A 53 -7.04 13.58 -19.06
C SER A 53 -7.47 14.89 -18.42
N VAL A 54 -7.65 14.91 -17.09
CA VAL A 54 -8.09 16.09 -16.33
C VAL A 54 -6.94 16.66 -15.49
N SER A 55 -6.24 15.79 -14.75
CA SER A 55 -5.16 16.19 -13.84
C SER A 55 -4.14 15.08 -13.68
N ALA A 56 -2.89 15.44 -13.46
CA ALA A 56 -1.86 14.48 -12.99
C ALA A 56 -2.12 14.04 -11.55
N GLU A 57 -2.72 14.91 -10.73
CA GLU A 57 -3.06 14.58 -9.36
C GLU A 57 -4.27 13.65 -9.30
N PRO A 58 -4.24 12.63 -8.43
CA PRO A 58 -5.37 11.73 -8.22
C PRO A 58 -6.51 12.43 -7.49
N ALA A 59 -7.73 11.98 -7.73
CA ALA A 59 -8.84 12.26 -6.83
C ALA A 59 -8.77 11.33 -5.61
N LEU A 60 -9.13 11.85 -4.43
CA LEU A 60 -9.04 11.13 -3.16
C LEU A 60 -10.29 11.38 -2.30
N ILE A 61 -10.82 10.29 -1.75
CA ILE A 61 -11.84 10.32 -0.69
C ILE A 61 -11.27 9.52 0.48
N THR A 62 -11.21 10.13 1.66
CA THR A 62 -10.89 9.43 2.92
C THR A 62 -11.96 9.72 3.96
N SER A 63 -12.20 8.76 4.83
CA SER A 63 -13.17 8.87 5.93
C SER A 63 -12.71 8.03 7.12
N GLU A 64 -13.02 8.48 8.32
CA GLU A 64 -12.87 7.69 9.56
C GLU A 64 -14.04 6.73 9.80
N LYS A 65 -15.15 6.87 9.03
CA LYS A 65 -16.31 5.99 9.12
C LYS A 65 -16.06 4.68 8.38
N PRO A 66 -16.76 3.60 8.76
CA PRO A 66 -16.75 2.37 7.97
C PRO A 66 -17.23 2.60 6.54
N LEU A 67 -16.57 1.94 5.57
CA LEU A 67 -16.89 2.04 4.14
C LEU A 67 -18.38 1.81 3.82
N TRP A 68 -19.02 0.85 4.49
CA TRP A 68 -20.43 0.50 4.29
C TRP A 68 -21.44 1.50 4.89
N HIS A 69 -20.96 2.50 5.61
CA HIS A 69 -21.80 3.60 6.14
C HIS A 69 -21.74 4.86 5.26
N ASP A 70 -20.95 4.85 4.19
CA ASP A 70 -20.92 5.99 3.27
C ASP A 70 -22.16 5.94 2.35
N ILE A 71 -23.02 6.95 2.50
CA ILE A 71 -24.30 7.05 1.77
C ILE A 71 -24.12 7.62 0.35
N ASN A 72 -22.97 8.18 0.03
CA ASN A 72 -22.69 8.81 -1.25
C ASN A 72 -22.08 7.83 -2.23
N LEU A 73 -21.21 6.92 -1.78
CA LEU A 73 -20.53 5.95 -2.65
C LEU A 73 -21.48 5.13 -3.54
N PRO A 74 -22.63 4.60 -3.03
CA PRO A 74 -23.57 3.90 -3.92
C PRO A 74 -24.16 4.76 -5.03
N ARG A 75 -24.16 6.10 -4.86
CA ARG A 75 -24.74 7.07 -5.80
C ARG A 75 -23.76 7.59 -6.84
N ILE A 76 -22.46 7.55 -6.54
CA ILE A 76 -21.43 8.15 -7.40
C ILE A 76 -20.51 7.10 -8.04
N SER A 77 -20.36 5.92 -7.43
CA SER A 77 -19.36 4.93 -7.84
C SER A 77 -19.58 4.34 -9.24
N ASP A 78 -20.81 4.31 -9.73
CA ASP A 78 -21.17 3.90 -11.09
C ASP A 78 -20.93 5.01 -12.14
N LYS A 79 -20.66 6.23 -11.72
CA LYS A 79 -20.45 7.42 -12.55
C LYS A 79 -18.99 7.87 -12.62
N ILE A 80 -18.13 7.31 -11.76
CA ILE A 80 -16.69 7.59 -11.74
C ILE A 80 -15.96 6.44 -12.41
N PHE A 81 -15.26 6.74 -13.50
CA PHE A 81 -14.53 5.75 -14.30
C PHE A 81 -13.03 6.00 -14.23
N SER A 82 -12.24 4.95 -14.02
CA SER A 82 -10.78 5.03 -14.05
C SER A 82 -10.15 3.68 -14.42
N GLY A 83 -8.98 3.74 -15.04
CA GLY A 83 -8.07 2.59 -15.25
C GLY A 83 -7.01 2.44 -14.16
N ASN A 84 -7.02 3.29 -13.13
CA ASN A 84 -6.06 3.23 -12.04
C ASN A 84 -6.76 3.61 -10.72
N ILE A 85 -7.12 2.60 -9.93
CA ILE A 85 -7.97 2.73 -8.73
C ILE A 85 -7.25 2.13 -7.53
N PHE A 86 -7.25 2.85 -6.42
CA PHE A 86 -6.70 2.46 -5.13
C PHE A 86 -7.79 2.45 -4.07
N MET A 87 -7.86 1.38 -3.29
CA MET A 87 -8.84 1.23 -2.23
C MET A 87 -8.20 0.68 -0.96
N HIS A 88 -8.61 1.23 0.17
CA HIS A 88 -8.15 0.79 1.48
C HIS A 88 -9.27 0.84 2.50
N VAL A 89 -9.37 -0.20 3.35
CA VAL A 89 -10.20 -0.18 4.55
C VAL A 89 -9.34 -0.51 5.76
N ARG A 90 -9.52 0.28 6.79
CA ARG A 90 -8.64 0.30 7.96
C ARG A 90 -9.18 -0.55 9.09
N ALA A 91 -8.29 -1.30 9.72
CA ALA A 91 -8.41 -1.73 11.10
C ALA A 91 -7.24 -1.09 11.87
N ALA A 92 -7.56 -0.17 12.78
CA ALA A 92 -6.56 0.56 13.54
C ALA A 92 -5.76 -0.39 14.43
N SER A 93 -4.44 -0.22 14.44
CA SER A 93 -3.59 -0.94 15.40
C SER A 93 -3.88 -0.45 16.83
N PRO A 94 -3.80 -1.31 17.85
CA PRO A 94 -4.00 -0.91 19.24
C PRO A 94 -3.14 0.31 19.61
N GLY A 95 -3.77 1.31 20.22
CA GLY A 95 -3.08 2.55 20.64
C GLY A 95 -2.96 3.63 19.56
N LEU A 96 -3.41 3.39 18.34
CA LEU A 96 -3.51 4.42 17.30
C LEU A 96 -4.93 4.99 17.23
N PRO A 97 -5.09 6.32 17.14
CA PRO A 97 -6.41 6.93 17.03
C PRO A 97 -7.09 6.58 15.70
N VAL A 98 -8.41 6.42 15.74
CA VAL A 98 -9.25 6.45 14.55
C VAL A 98 -9.38 7.93 14.16
N HIS A 99 -8.72 8.30 13.09
CA HIS A 99 -8.65 9.67 12.59
C HIS A 99 -8.43 9.68 11.09
N GLN A 100 -9.05 10.62 10.39
CA GLN A 100 -8.99 10.73 8.93
C GLN A 100 -7.55 10.88 8.41
N ALA A 101 -6.67 11.61 9.11
CA ALA A 101 -5.26 11.75 8.75
C ALA A 101 -4.47 10.42 8.78
N ASN A 102 -5.02 9.36 9.38
CA ASN A 102 -4.43 8.02 9.36
C ASN A 102 -5.07 7.10 8.31
N ALA A 103 -6.01 7.60 7.51
CA ALA A 103 -6.69 6.82 6.46
C ALA A 103 -5.85 6.81 5.17
N HIS A 104 -5.66 5.63 4.60
CA HIS A 104 -5.02 5.47 3.29
C HIS A 104 -6.05 5.61 2.15
N PRO A 105 -5.64 5.94 0.91
CA PRO A 105 -4.28 6.30 0.49
C PRO A 105 -3.80 7.65 1.01
N PHE A 106 -2.47 7.78 1.22
CA PHE A 106 -1.83 9.08 1.37
C PHE A 106 -1.53 9.66 -0.01
N GLN A 107 -1.63 10.98 -0.14
CA GLN A 107 -1.39 11.71 -1.38
C GLN A 107 -0.41 12.87 -1.15
N TYR A 108 0.46 13.07 -2.13
CA TYR A 108 1.25 14.29 -2.28
C TYR A 108 1.43 14.58 -3.77
N LYS A 109 0.82 15.67 -4.27
CA LYS A 109 0.74 15.99 -5.70
C LYS A 109 0.23 14.78 -6.50
N GLU A 110 0.97 14.34 -7.52
CA GLU A 110 0.65 13.15 -8.33
C GLU A 110 0.89 11.81 -7.64
N HIS A 111 1.58 11.78 -6.50
CA HIS A 111 1.95 10.54 -5.83
C HIS A 111 0.86 10.05 -4.88
N LEU A 112 0.56 8.75 -4.98
CA LEU A 112 -0.26 7.99 -4.03
C LEU A 112 0.55 6.91 -3.33
N PHE A 113 0.18 6.63 -2.08
CA PHE A 113 0.75 5.57 -1.28
C PHE A 113 -0.29 4.87 -0.41
N MET A 114 -0.21 3.54 -0.34
CA MET A 114 -0.95 2.71 0.61
C MET A 114 -0.01 1.70 1.28
N HIS A 115 -0.36 1.32 2.51
CA HIS A 115 0.34 0.28 3.26
C HIS A 115 -0.65 -0.59 4.03
N ASN A 116 -0.56 -1.90 3.88
CA ASN A 116 -1.21 -2.90 4.72
C ASN A 116 -0.14 -3.76 5.39
N GLY A 117 0.24 -3.38 6.59
CA GLY A 117 1.34 -4.01 7.31
C GLY A 117 1.60 -3.34 8.64
N ILE A 118 2.84 -3.44 9.10
CA ILE A 118 3.28 -2.88 10.37
C ILE A 118 4.81 -2.72 10.40
N VAL A 119 5.27 -1.65 11.01
CA VAL A 119 6.60 -1.50 11.60
C VAL A 119 6.43 -1.68 13.11
N SER A 120 6.83 -2.84 13.64
CA SER A 120 6.66 -3.14 15.07
C SER A 120 7.43 -2.14 15.93
N ASP A 121 6.84 -1.75 17.06
CA ASP A 121 7.48 -0.81 18.00
C ASP A 121 7.91 0.52 17.34
N PHE A 122 7.22 0.96 16.29
CA PHE A 122 7.55 2.12 15.47
C PHE A 122 8.00 3.35 16.30
N ARG A 123 7.33 3.61 17.44
CA ARG A 123 7.64 4.76 18.32
C ARG A 123 8.91 4.60 19.18
N LYS A 124 9.48 3.37 19.23
CA LYS A 124 10.66 3.06 20.04
C LYS A 124 11.97 3.22 19.24
N GLY A 125 12.28 4.45 18.84
CA GLY A 125 13.52 4.76 18.11
C GLY A 125 13.33 4.84 16.60
N PHE A 126 12.64 3.88 15.96
CA PHE A 126 12.43 3.85 14.52
C PHE A 126 11.84 5.18 13.99
N MET A 127 10.76 5.68 14.62
CA MET A 127 10.10 6.92 14.23
C MET A 127 11.07 8.13 14.26
N ARG A 128 11.97 8.19 15.24
CA ARG A 128 12.96 9.26 15.32
C ARG A 128 13.93 9.17 14.16
N SER A 129 14.50 7.99 13.92
CA SER A 129 15.50 7.78 12.87
C SER A 129 14.93 8.02 11.47
N ILE A 130 13.70 7.58 11.17
CA ILE A 130 13.09 7.85 9.86
C ILE A 130 12.83 9.35 9.68
N ARG A 131 12.40 10.06 10.72
CA ARG A 131 12.17 11.53 10.69
C ARG A 131 13.45 12.32 10.41
N GLU A 132 14.59 11.88 10.92
CA GLU A 132 15.90 12.51 10.67
C GLU A 132 16.32 12.41 9.18
N MET A 133 15.72 11.49 8.42
CA MET A 133 15.97 11.30 6.98
C MET A 133 14.97 12.04 6.07
N ILE A 134 13.90 12.62 6.63
CA ILE A 134 12.83 13.27 5.87
C ILE A 134 13.15 14.78 5.75
N GLU A 135 13.09 15.32 4.52
CA GLU A 135 13.25 16.74 4.28
C GLU A 135 12.02 17.54 4.74
N ASP A 136 12.26 18.78 5.17
CA ASP A 136 11.26 19.67 5.78
C ASP A 136 9.92 19.72 5.03
N PRO A 137 9.83 19.90 3.68
CA PRO A 137 8.54 19.98 2.99
C PRO A 137 7.67 18.73 3.16
N PHE A 138 8.28 17.56 3.30
CA PHE A 138 7.55 16.30 3.49
C PHE A 138 7.33 15.99 4.95
N TYR A 139 8.23 16.46 5.84
CA TYR A 139 8.04 16.37 7.28
C TYR A 139 6.84 17.23 7.73
N GLU A 140 6.72 18.45 7.23
CA GLU A 140 5.59 19.35 7.51
C GLU A 140 4.26 18.82 6.97
N ASN A 141 4.30 17.97 5.93
CA ASN A 141 3.11 17.34 5.36
C ASN A 141 2.59 16.15 6.18
N ILE A 142 3.35 15.63 7.15
CA ILE A 142 2.91 14.54 8.03
C ILE A 142 1.85 15.06 8.99
N GLN A 143 0.61 14.59 8.84
CA GLN A 143 -0.53 15.00 9.67
C GLN A 143 -0.94 13.92 10.68
N GLY A 144 -0.67 12.66 10.36
CA GLY A 144 -1.04 11.51 11.17
C GLY A 144 0.10 11.01 12.05
N THR A 145 -0.06 9.78 12.51
CA THR A 145 0.86 9.17 13.47
C THR A 145 1.35 7.79 13.04
N THR A 146 1.05 7.39 11.79
CA THR A 146 1.34 6.04 11.29
C THR A 146 2.79 5.92 10.78
N ASP A 147 3.33 4.71 10.88
CA ASP A 147 4.55 4.28 10.18
C ASP A 147 4.44 4.51 8.67
N SER A 148 3.27 4.25 8.13
CA SER A 148 2.93 4.34 6.71
C SER A 148 3.18 5.74 6.15
N GLU A 149 2.68 6.79 6.82
CA GLU A 149 2.85 8.17 6.39
C GLU A 149 4.33 8.60 6.40
N HIS A 150 5.09 8.14 7.41
CA HIS A 150 6.53 8.41 7.50
C HIS A 150 7.33 7.70 6.39
N ILE A 151 6.96 6.47 6.04
CA ILE A 151 7.57 5.75 4.89
C ILE A 151 7.26 6.49 3.59
N PHE A 152 6.04 7.01 3.42
CA PHE A 152 5.69 7.81 2.25
C PHE A 152 6.49 9.12 2.18
N ALA A 153 6.62 9.84 3.29
CA ALA A 153 7.43 11.07 3.37
C ALA A 153 8.91 10.80 3.05
N LEU A 154 9.47 9.68 3.50
CA LEU A 154 10.83 9.25 3.13
C LEU A 154 10.95 8.97 1.62
N TYR A 155 9.98 8.26 1.02
CA TYR A 155 9.94 8.04 -0.43
C TYR A 155 9.92 9.37 -1.21
N LEU A 156 9.10 10.32 -0.79
CA LEU A 156 9.01 11.65 -1.42
C LEU A 156 10.33 12.42 -1.30
N THR A 157 11.00 12.34 -0.14
CA THR A 157 12.34 12.90 0.06
C THR A 157 13.36 12.33 -0.92
N ILE A 158 13.38 11.01 -1.11
CA ILE A 158 14.28 10.34 -2.06
C ILE A 158 13.99 10.80 -3.49
N ARG A 159 12.73 10.94 -3.85
CA ARG A 159 12.30 11.46 -5.16
C ARG A 159 12.73 12.91 -5.38
N GLN A 160 12.62 13.76 -4.36
CA GLN A 160 13.05 15.16 -4.45
C GLN A 160 14.56 15.31 -4.56
N GLN A 161 15.32 14.55 -3.78
CA GLN A 161 16.79 14.54 -3.85
C GLN A 161 17.32 14.14 -5.23
N ASN A 162 16.57 13.31 -5.95
CA ASN A 162 16.94 12.80 -7.26
C ASN A 162 15.73 12.82 -8.22
N PRO A 163 15.32 13.97 -8.78
CA PRO A 163 14.09 14.09 -9.59
C PRO A 163 14.09 13.25 -10.88
N LYS A 164 15.28 12.84 -11.36
CA LYS A 164 15.43 11.96 -12.54
C LYS A 164 15.48 10.48 -12.20
N LEU A 165 15.47 10.13 -10.91
CA LEU A 165 15.50 8.75 -10.46
C LEU A 165 14.27 8.01 -10.94
N ASP A 166 14.43 6.83 -11.51
CA ASP A 166 13.32 5.93 -11.81
C ASP A 166 12.53 5.60 -10.54
N MET A 167 11.20 5.50 -10.67
CA MET A 167 10.33 5.26 -9.53
C MET A 167 10.63 3.92 -8.84
N VAL A 168 11.01 2.90 -9.60
CA VAL A 168 11.40 1.59 -9.05
C VAL A 168 12.62 1.73 -8.16
N VAL A 169 13.64 2.44 -8.64
CA VAL A 169 14.89 2.67 -7.88
C VAL A 169 14.61 3.51 -6.61
N ALA A 170 13.69 4.48 -6.67
CA ALA A 170 13.29 5.24 -5.48
C ALA A 170 12.58 4.36 -4.44
N VAL A 171 11.74 3.44 -4.88
CA VAL A 171 11.09 2.46 -3.99
C VAL A 171 12.13 1.50 -3.41
N GLU A 172 13.07 0.99 -4.21
CA GLU A 172 14.18 0.15 -3.72
C GLU A 172 15.03 0.87 -2.65
N GLU A 173 15.36 2.14 -2.89
CA GLU A 173 16.11 2.94 -1.90
C GLU A 173 15.29 3.20 -0.62
N THR A 174 13.97 3.39 -0.75
CA THR A 174 13.07 3.49 0.42
C THR A 174 13.12 2.19 1.24
N PHE A 175 13.02 1.03 0.58
CA PHE A 175 13.17 -0.26 1.24
C PHE A 175 14.52 -0.43 1.91
N ARG A 176 15.60 -0.04 1.25
CA ARG A 176 16.97 -0.12 1.80
C ARG A 176 17.06 0.65 3.11
N ARG A 177 16.61 1.92 3.14
CA ARG A 177 16.65 2.78 4.35
C ARG A 177 15.74 2.26 5.46
N VAL A 178 14.52 1.85 5.12
CA VAL A 178 13.58 1.27 6.10
C VAL A 178 14.14 -0.02 6.72
N ASN A 179 14.77 -0.89 5.91
CA ASN A 179 15.38 -2.11 6.41
C ASN A 179 16.63 -1.85 7.25
N GLU A 180 17.43 -0.84 6.93
CA GLU A 180 18.59 -0.43 7.72
C GLU A 180 18.17 0.02 9.13
N ILE A 181 17.14 0.87 9.23
CA ILE A 181 16.56 1.26 10.52
C ILE A 181 15.99 0.03 11.23
N GLY A 182 15.21 -0.80 10.53
CA GLY A 182 14.61 -2.01 11.07
C GLY A 182 15.64 -2.99 11.64
N PHE A 183 16.75 -3.16 10.93
CA PHE A 183 17.87 -3.97 11.39
C PHE A 183 18.51 -3.39 12.67
N HIS A 184 18.78 -2.07 12.69
CA HIS A 184 19.38 -1.38 13.82
C HIS A 184 18.55 -1.54 15.11
N PHE A 185 17.22 -1.42 15.01
CA PHE A 185 16.31 -1.53 16.17
C PHE A 185 15.75 -2.94 16.36
N ASN A 186 16.18 -3.93 15.58
CA ASN A 186 15.65 -5.28 15.60
C ASN A 186 14.12 -5.32 15.46
N THR A 187 13.58 -4.53 14.53
CA THR A 187 12.15 -4.31 14.30
C THR A 187 11.59 -5.28 13.28
N ASP A 188 10.43 -5.86 13.57
CA ASP A 188 9.70 -6.67 12.59
C ASP A 188 8.99 -5.75 11.59
N LEU A 189 9.16 -6.07 10.31
CA LEU A 189 8.62 -5.33 9.18
C LEU A 189 7.68 -6.22 8.38
N VAL A 190 6.46 -5.77 8.16
CA VAL A 190 5.50 -6.33 7.20
C VAL A 190 5.04 -5.18 6.31
N LEU A 191 5.45 -5.18 5.02
CA LEU A 191 5.35 -4.02 4.13
C LEU A 191 4.67 -4.42 2.81
N ASN A 192 3.35 -4.72 2.86
CA ASN A 192 2.54 -4.75 1.65
C ASN A 192 2.18 -3.31 1.30
N MET A 193 2.91 -2.73 0.38
CA MET A 193 2.78 -1.31 0.01
C MET A 193 2.36 -1.16 -1.44
N ALA A 194 1.73 -0.06 -1.77
CA ALA A 194 1.46 0.34 -3.14
C ALA A 194 1.80 1.82 -3.34
N PHE A 195 2.56 2.10 -4.38
CA PHE A 195 2.98 3.43 -4.80
C PHE A 195 2.46 3.69 -6.21
N SER A 196 2.07 4.91 -6.54
CA SER A 196 1.76 5.32 -7.90
C SER A 196 2.04 6.80 -8.13
N ASP A 197 2.39 7.15 -9.38
CA ASP A 197 2.44 8.52 -9.90
C ASP A 197 1.41 8.74 -11.02
N GLY A 198 0.42 7.82 -11.11
CA GLY A 198 -0.59 7.81 -12.16
C GLY A 198 -0.15 7.07 -13.43
N LYS A 199 1.13 7.03 -13.76
CA LYS A 199 1.71 6.32 -14.91
C LYS A 199 2.24 4.96 -14.51
N THR A 200 3.11 4.94 -13.53
CA THR A 200 3.70 3.72 -12.96
C THR A 200 2.99 3.38 -11.65
N THR A 201 2.73 2.10 -11.44
CA THR A 201 2.22 1.58 -10.17
C THR A 201 3.14 0.46 -9.70
N ILE A 202 3.60 0.53 -8.45
CA ILE A 202 4.48 -0.47 -7.83
C ILE A 202 3.79 -1.01 -6.60
N ILE A 203 3.59 -2.33 -6.55
CA ILE A 203 2.99 -3.02 -5.41
C ILE A 203 4.01 -4.00 -4.85
N THR A 204 4.11 -4.07 -3.52
CA THR A 204 5.09 -4.93 -2.85
C THR A 204 4.44 -5.89 -1.88
N LYS A 205 4.99 -7.10 -1.75
CA LYS A 205 4.75 -8.01 -0.64
C LYS A 205 6.10 -8.32 0.00
N TYR A 206 6.35 -7.78 1.18
CA TYR A 206 7.63 -7.88 1.85
C TYR A 206 7.48 -8.12 3.34
N THR A 207 8.35 -8.95 3.89
CA THR A 207 8.53 -9.12 5.33
C THR A 207 9.95 -9.56 5.66
N ASN A 208 10.43 -9.21 6.85
CA ASN A 208 11.68 -9.70 7.42
C ASN A 208 11.46 -10.78 8.49
N ILE A 209 10.23 -11.29 8.62
CA ILE A 209 9.82 -12.37 9.52
C ILE A 209 9.05 -13.44 8.74
N GLU A 210 8.77 -14.59 9.36
CA GLU A 210 8.07 -15.71 8.70
C GLU A 210 6.63 -15.39 8.27
N LYS A 211 5.94 -14.50 8.99
CA LYS A 211 4.53 -14.17 8.74
C LYS A 211 4.38 -12.88 7.96
N CYS A 212 3.60 -12.91 6.90
CA CYS A 212 3.19 -11.74 6.12
C CYS A 212 1.67 -11.67 5.99
N ALA A 213 1.15 -10.46 5.75
CA ALA A 213 -0.25 -10.28 5.38
C ALA A 213 -0.53 -10.93 4.01
N SER A 214 -1.73 -11.50 3.86
CA SER A 214 -2.18 -12.05 2.57
C SER A 214 -2.19 -10.96 1.48
N LEU A 215 -1.77 -11.33 0.29
CA LEU A 215 -1.87 -10.53 -0.91
C LEU A 215 -1.95 -11.45 -2.12
N TYR A 216 -2.91 -11.17 -2.98
CA TYR A 216 -3.18 -11.93 -4.21
C TYR A 216 -3.18 -11.00 -5.42
N TYR A 217 -3.00 -11.57 -6.59
CA TYR A 217 -3.13 -10.84 -7.85
C TYR A 217 -3.78 -11.67 -8.93
N THR A 218 -4.39 -10.99 -9.89
CA THR A 218 -4.81 -11.54 -11.17
C THR A 218 -4.48 -10.54 -12.27
N THR A 219 -4.27 -11.02 -13.49
CA THR A 219 -4.00 -10.17 -14.67
C THR A 219 -5.15 -10.18 -15.66
N SER A 220 -6.14 -11.03 -15.42
CA SER A 220 -7.43 -11.06 -16.09
C SER A 220 -8.33 -12.03 -15.32
N SER A 221 -9.51 -11.61 -14.95
CA SER A 221 -10.51 -12.44 -14.28
C SER A 221 -11.89 -12.18 -14.87
N GLU A 222 -12.86 -13.00 -14.49
CA GLU A 222 -14.24 -12.81 -14.95
C GLU A 222 -14.79 -11.43 -14.63
N HIS A 223 -14.53 -10.96 -13.39
CA HIS A 223 -14.98 -9.64 -12.93
C HIS A 223 -14.11 -8.49 -13.46
N PHE A 224 -12.86 -8.75 -13.84
CA PHE A 224 -11.89 -7.75 -14.29
C PHE A 224 -11.18 -8.20 -15.58
N PRO A 225 -11.91 -8.34 -16.70
CA PRO A 225 -11.32 -8.78 -17.97
C PRO A 225 -10.25 -7.78 -18.42
N SER A 226 -9.07 -8.29 -18.77
CA SER A 226 -7.89 -7.51 -19.17
C SER A 226 -7.40 -6.51 -18.10
N GLY A 227 -7.84 -6.66 -16.85
CA GLY A 227 -7.44 -5.84 -15.72
C GLY A 227 -6.46 -6.57 -14.80
N ILE A 228 -5.43 -5.86 -14.34
CA ILE A 228 -4.55 -6.30 -13.27
C ILE A 228 -5.18 -5.85 -11.95
N VAL A 229 -5.48 -6.81 -11.08
CA VAL A 229 -5.96 -6.53 -9.72
C VAL A 229 -5.01 -7.12 -8.72
N VAL A 230 -4.61 -6.32 -7.74
CA VAL A 230 -3.87 -6.79 -6.56
C VAL A 230 -4.72 -6.48 -5.33
N ALA A 231 -4.98 -7.48 -4.50
CA ALA A 231 -5.86 -7.33 -3.35
C ALA A 231 -5.43 -8.20 -2.17
N SER A 232 -5.75 -7.74 -0.97
CA SER A 232 -5.50 -8.49 0.27
C SER A 232 -6.24 -9.82 0.33
N GLU A 233 -7.38 -9.92 -0.33
CA GLU A 233 -8.17 -11.14 -0.49
C GLU A 233 -8.72 -11.24 -1.91
N LYS A 234 -8.91 -12.45 -2.41
CA LYS A 234 -9.49 -12.69 -3.73
C LYS A 234 -10.93 -12.16 -3.79
N PHE A 235 -11.27 -11.46 -4.86
CA PHE A 235 -12.64 -10.97 -5.07
C PHE A 235 -13.62 -12.10 -5.42
N ASP A 236 -13.11 -13.19 -5.99
CA ASP A 236 -13.81 -14.43 -6.17
C ASP A 236 -12.88 -15.60 -5.86
N SER A 237 -13.25 -16.42 -4.88
CA SER A 237 -12.45 -17.59 -4.48
C SER A 237 -12.58 -18.76 -5.48
N SER A 238 -13.64 -18.78 -6.31
CA SER A 238 -13.87 -19.80 -7.35
C SER A 238 -13.11 -19.51 -8.63
N ASP A 239 -12.68 -18.26 -8.84
CA ASP A 239 -11.91 -17.86 -10.01
C ASP A 239 -10.45 -18.30 -9.86
N LEU A 240 -10.05 -19.29 -10.67
CA LEU A 240 -8.70 -19.87 -10.67
C LEU A 240 -7.63 -18.94 -11.26
N SER A 241 -8.01 -17.80 -11.83
CA SER A 241 -7.06 -16.79 -12.34
C SER A 241 -6.29 -16.08 -11.22
N TRP A 242 -6.81 -16.09 -10.00
CA TRP A 242 -6.16 -15.49 -8.84
C TRP A 242 -4.97 -16.32 -8.36
N LYS A 243 -3.82 -15.66 -8.23
CA LYS A 243 -2.56 -16.22 -7.74
C LYS A 243 -2.14 -15.53 -6.45
N GLU A 244 -1.44 -16.26 -5.59
CA GLU A 244 -0.77 -15.63 -4.47
C GLU A 244 0.34 -14.71 -4.95
N PHE A 245 0.45 -13.52 -4.37
CA PHE A 245 1.52 -12.58 -4.70
C PHE A 245 2.84 -13.12 -4.13
N PRO A 246 3.91 -13.20 -4.95
CA PRO A 246 5.19 -13.76 -4.52
C PRO A 246 5.79 -12.98 -3.35
N MET A 247 6.36 -13.71 -2.38
CA MET A 247 7.00 -13.12 -1.21
C MET A 247 8.29 -12.38 -1.60
N ASN A 248 8.53 -11.25 -0.93
CA ASN A 248 9.72 -10.41 -1.10
C ASN A 248 9.93 -9.95 -2.54
N GLN A 249 8.82 -9.68 -3.23
CA GLN A 249 8.83 -9.14 -4.57
C GLN A 249 7.99 -7.86 -4.69
N MET A 250 8.31 -7.09 -5.72
CA MET A 250 7.51 -5.99 -6.19
C MET A 250 6.96 -6.29 -7.58
N LEU A 251 5.71 -5.96 -7.81
CA LEU A 251 5.05 -5.91 -9.11
C LEU A 251 5.12 -4.48 -9.62
N VAL A 252 5.76 -4.29 -10.76
CA VAL A 252 5.83 -3.00 -11.46
C VAL A 252 4.86 -3.04 -12.63
N ILE A 253 3.97 -2.06 -12.73
CA ILE A 253 3.01 -1.90 -13.82
C ILE A 253 3.25 -0.54 -14.46
N ASP A 254 3.57 -0.53 -15.77
CA ASP A 254 3.85 0.70 -16.53
C ASP A 254 2.58 1.39 -17.06
N SER A 255 2.78 2.50 -17.78
CA SER A 255 1.68 3.28 -18.39
C SER A 255 0.85 2.50 -19.41
N ASP A 256 1.42 1.48 -20.04
CA ASP A 256 0.74 0.63 -21.02
C ASP A 256 0.11 -0.62 -20.38
N ASN A 257 0.08 -0.68 -19.05
CA ASN A 257 -0.34 -1.82 -18.25
C ASN A 257 0.47 -3.10 -18.49
N ARG A 258 1.70 -2.98 -19.01
CA ARG A 258 2.66 -4.08 -18.98
C ARG A 258 3.19 -4.23 -17.56
N TYR A 259 3.38 -5.48 -17.14
CA TYR A 259 3.81 -5.75 -15.78
C TYR A 259 5.02 -6.69 -15.71
N SER A 260 5.80 -6.54 -14.66
CA SER A 260 6.91 -7.43 -14.33
C SER A 260 7.09 -7.53 -12.83
N PHE A 261 7.52 -8.70 -12.37
CA PHE A 261 7.95 -8.90 -11.00
C PHE A 261 9.45 -8.66 -10.87
N ARG A 262 9.85 -8.05 -9.75
CA ARG A 262 11.24 -7.84 -9.36
C ARG A 262 11.43 -8.25 -7.90
N GLU A 263 12.58 -8.85 -7.61
CA GLU A 263 12.98 -9.19 -6.25
C GLU A 263 13.31 -7.92 -5.44
N ILE A 264 12.87 -7.86 -4.19
CA ILE A 264 13.25 -6.81 -3.25
C ILE A 264 14.52 -7.28 -2.53
N SER A 265 15.65 -6.71 -2.91
CA SER A 265 16.92 -7.01 -2.27
C SER A 265 16.98 -6.47 -0.85
N ASN A 266 17.37 -7.33 0.10
CA ASN A 266 17.66 -6.91 1.46
C ASN A 266 18.96 -7.55 1.97
N PRO A 267 20.06 -6.78 2.07
CA PRO A 267 21.35 -7.30 2.50
C PRO A 267 21.39 -7.78 3.96
N PHE A 268 20.38 -7.45 4.75
CA PHE A 268 20.26 -7.86 6.16
C PHE A 268 19.50 -9.18 6.35
N MET A 269 18.99 -9.77 5.27
CA MET A 269 18.28 -11.04 5.31
C MET A 269 19.16 -12.20 4.89
N LYS A 270 19.00 -13.34 5.58
CA LYS A 270 19.53 -14.63 5.18
C LYS A 270 18.36 -15.60 5.06
N ASP A 271 18.24 -16.29 3.92
CA ASP A 271 17.16 -17.25 3.65
C ASP A 271 15.74 -16.68 3.88
N GLY A 272 15.55 -15.38 3.57
CA GLY A 272 14.26 -14.70 3.73
C GLY A 272 13.93 -14.25 5.16
N ILE A 273 14.82 -14.44 6.12
CA ILE A 273 14.62 -14.07 7.53
C ILE A 273 15.71 -13.07 7.96
N LEU A 274 15.35 -12.13 8.84
CA LEU A 274 16.28 -11.13 9.36
C LEU A 274 17.50 -11.80 10.02
N ASN A 275 18.69 -11.50 9.50
CA ASN A 275 19.94 -12.01 10.06
C ASN A 275 20.32 -11.22 11.33
N ARG A 276 19.77 -11.59 12.46
CA ARG A 276 20.00 -10.94 13.76
C ARG A 276 21.42 -11.06 14.31
N GLN A 277 22.29 -11.84 13.63
CA GLN A 277 23.72 -12.00 14.00
C GLN A 277 24.65 -11.04 13.23
N ALA A 278 24.18 -10.43 12.16
CA ALA A 278 24.97 -9.42 11.45
C ALA A 278 25.02 -8.13 12.30
N LYS A 279 26.19 -7.57 12.50
CA LYS A 279 26.33 -6.27 13.18
C LYS A 279 25.87 -5.16 12.23
N PRO A 280 25.17 -4.10 12.72
CA PRO A 280 24.86 -2.93 11.93
C PRO A 280 26.14 -2.32 11.36
N SER A 281 26.12 -1.90 10.12
CA SER A 281 27.19 -1.09 9.57
C SER A 281 27.19 0.27 10.26
N THR A 282 28.35 0.87 10.45
CA THR A 282 28.59 2.16 11.16
C THR A 282 27.99 3.40 10.48
N LEU A 283 26.93 3.24 9.66
CA LEU A 283 26.33 4.30 8.83
C LEU A 283 25.30 5.18 9.54
N LEU A 284 25.04 4.94 10.85
CA LEU A 284 24.16 5.76 11.69
C LEU A 284 24.93 6.46 12.85
N ALA A 285 26.23 6.71 12.68
CA ALA A 285 27.02 7.53 13.59
C ALA A 285 27.15 8.97 13.10
#